data_ef2104e49ae46ba2614042f92cd0b91b
#
_entry.id   ef2104e49ae46ba2614042f92cd0b91b
#
_cell.length_a   1.000
_cell.length_b   1.000
_cell.length_c   1.000
_cell.angle_alpha   90.00
_cell.angle_beta   90.00
_cell.angle_gamma   90.00
#
_symmetry.space_group_name_H-M   'P 1'
#
loop_
_entity.id
_entity.type
_entity.pdbx_description
1 polymer ?
#
loop_
_entity_poly.entity_id
_entity_poly.type
_entity_poly.pdbx_seq_one_letter_code
_entity_poly.pdbx_strand_id
1 'polypeptide(L)'
;MRFYNGKPDHWLLTVSCWLLAVSCWLLLTGCAPYPEATSSQAATPDLAPYPWVYLRDGRALADDEHPVSVAAVGDVLLGRGVTAEAVPLQHSAAWLQDADLTLGNLEGVLVKQSLVERGLARQAPAGEPQPIILNAPPAAARHLSEAGFDIMSLANNHSLDYGEEGLRETVDHLRDLGLDVIGVTGDRETAAPLLREIEGLTLAFLAFNAVADPHPELACAAEGRCAPRPVLWDPTTALEAIAGAQSQANAVIVSIHWGFEYQPRPDPHQERIARAMLEAGAGLIIGHHPHVPQSITVQDKGVVAYSLGN
;
A
#
# COMPACT_ATOMS: atom_id res chain seq x y z
N MET A 1 14.88 -47.10 -57.92
CA MET A 1 14.05 -46.55 -59.02
C MET A 1 12.61 -47.05 -58.85
N ARG A 2 11.72 -46.23 -58.25
CA ARG A 2 10.25 -46.25 -58.41
C ARG A 2 9.71 -44.96 -57.90
N PHE A 3 9.22 -44.14 -58.81
CA PHE A 3 8.51 -42.89 -58.53
C PHE A 3 7.10 -43.25 -58.06
N TYR A 4 6.67 -42.64 -56.94
CA TYR A 4 5.26 -42.66 -56.51
C TYR A 4 4.67 -41.27 -56.73
N ASN A 5 3.76 -41.19 -57.68
CA ASN A 5 2.99 -40.01 -58.00
C ASN A 5 1.79 -39.94 -57.07
N GLY A 6 1.84 -39.17 -55.99
CA GLY A 6 0.73 -38.91 -55.12
C GLY A 6 0.14 -37.53 -55.40
N LYS A 7 -1.14 -37.49 -55.73
CA LYS A 7 -1.92 -36.23 -55.89
C LYS A 7 -1.99 -35.48 -54.57
N PRO A 8 -2.00 -34.15 -54.57
CA PRO A 8 -2.16 -33.38 -53.33
C PRO A 8 -3.55 -33.62 -52.73
N ASP A 9 -3.59 -34.04 -51.48
CA ASP A 9 -4.79 -34.25 -50.73
C ASP A 9 -5.57 -32.94 -50.51
N HIS A 10 -6.77 -32.87 -51.07
CA HIS A 10 -7.71 -31.75 -50.92
C HIS A 10 -8.14 -31.52 -49.43
N TRP A 11 -7.76 -32.39 -48.53
CA TRP A 11 -8.04 -32.30 -47.10
C TRP A 11 -7.30 -31.19 -46.38
N LEU A 12 -6.07 -30.85 -46.79
CA LEU A 12 -5.28 -29.79 -46.15
C LEU A 12 -5.85 -28.41 -46.46
N LEU A 13 -6.47 -28.22 -47.61
CA LEU A 13 -7.10 -26.94 -48.00
C LEU A 13 -8.41 -26.68 -47.24
N THR A 14 -9.20 -27.74 -46.93
CA THR A 14 -10.46 -27.61 -46.19
C THR A 14 -10.21 -27.32 -44.71
N VAL A 15 -9.20 -27.94 -44.10
CA VAL A 15 -8.84 -27.67 -42.69
C VAL A 15 -8.29 -26.25 -42.53
N SER A 16 -7.49 -25.78 -43.47
CA SER A 16 -6.96 -24.42 -43.46
C SER A 16 -8.05 -23.34 -43.58
N CYS A 17 -9.06 -23.57 -44.45
CA CYS A 17 -10.19 -22.66 -44.57
C CYS A 17 -11.08 -22.62 -43.31
N TRP A 18 -11.26 -23.74 -42.63
CA TRP A 18 -12.01 -23.79 -41.36
C TRP A 18 -11.27 -23.07 -40.22
N LEU A 19 -9.96 -23.24 -40.12
CA LEU A 19 -9.14 -22.56 -39.11
C LEU A 19 -9.11 -21.03 -39.34
N LEU A 20 -9.06 -20.58 -40.59
CA LEU A 20 -9.15 -19.16 -40.93
C LEU A 20 -10.55 -18.58 -40.62
N ALA A 21 -11.62 -19.35 -40.91
CA ALA A 21 -12.98 -18.90 -40.61
C ALA A 21 -13.24 -18.79 -39.10
N VAL A 22 -12.74 -19.75 -38.30
CA VAL A 22 -12.83 -19.72 -36.83
C VAL A 22 -11.97 -18.58 -36.25
N SER A 23 -10.77 -18.33 -36.80
CA SER A 23 -9.92 -17.22 -36.37
C SER A 23 -10.55 -15.86 -36.70
N CYS A 24 -11.17 -15.69 -37.88
CA CYS A 24 -11.92 -14.47 -38.21
C CYS A 24 -13.15 -14.29 -37.31
N TRP A 25 -13.83 -15.36 -36.93
CA TRP A 25 -15.01 -15.28 -36.05
C TRP A 25 -14.60 -14.88 -34.64
N LEU A 26 -13.49 -15.40 -34.11
CA LEU A 26 -12.93 -15.03 -32.82
C LEU A 26 -12.42 -13.57 -32.79
N LEU A 27 -11.90 -13.06 -33.91
CA LEU A 27 -11.48 -11.67 -34.04
C LEU A 27 -12.68 -10.70 -34.15
N LEU A 28 -13.80 -11.15 -34.70
CA LEU A 28 -15.02 -10.31 -34.81
C LEU A 28 -15.88 -10.31 -33.52
N THR A 29 -15.75 -11.34 -32.68
CA THR A 29 -16.44 -11.38 -31.37
C THR A 29 -15.63 -10.72 -30.25
N GLY A 30 -14.35 -10.42 -30.48
CA GLY A 30 -13.46 -9.78 -29.50
C GLY A 30 -13.62 -8.25 -29.35
N CYS A 31 -14.42 -7.61 -30.22
CA CYS A 31 -14.69 -6.16 -30.16
C CYS A 31 -16.14 -5.86 -29.76
N ALA A 32 -16.69 -6.56 -28.79
CA ALA A 32 -17.84 -5.99 -28.08
C ALA A 32 -17.29 -4.76 -27.30
N PRO A 33 -17.82 -3.55 -27.53
CA PRO A 33 -17.46 -2.43 -26.67
C PRO A 33 -17.77 -2.88 -25.23
N TYR A 34 -16.79 -2.78 -24.36
CA TYR A 34 -17.04 -2.83 -22.92
C TYR A 34 -18.20 -1.86 -22.67
N PRO A 35 -19.28 -2.27 -22.00
CA PRO A 35 -20.28 -1.32 -21.61
C PRO A 35 -19.54 -0.21 -20.86
N GLU A 36 -19.62 1.01 -21.39
CA GLU A 36 -19.18 2.18 -20.64
C GLU A 36 -19.83 2.03 -19.27
N ALA A 37 -19.01 1.88 -18.25
CA ALA A 37 -19.48 1.91 -16.88
C ALA A 37 -20.13 3.30 -16.76
N THR A 38 -21.44 3.33 -16.84
CA THR A 38 -22.18 4.51 -16.43
C THR A 38 -21.65 4.82 -15.05
N SER A 39 -21.02 5.98 -14.88
CA SER A 39 -20.56 6.50 -13.61
C SER A 39 -21.77 6.74 -12.72
N SER A 40 -22.37 5.68 -12.20
CA SER A 40 -23.09 5.82 -10.96
C SER A 40 -21.99 6.14 -9.95
N GLN A 41 -21.98 7.36 -9.41
CA GLN A 41 -21.32 7.59 -8.14
C GLN A 41 -21.66 6.38 -7.27
N ALA A 42 -20.66 5.56 -6.94
CA ALA A 42 -20.88 4.47 -6.03
C ALA A 42 -21.38 5.12 -4.75
N ALA A 43 -22.68 4.98 -4.50
CA ALA A 43 -23.23 5.45 -3.25
C ALA A 43 -22.43 4.76 -2.15
N THR A 44 -21.96 5.52 -1.18
CA THR A 44 -21.38 4.96 0.05
C THR A 44 -22.36 3.90 0.52
N PRO A 45 -21.97 2.62 0.68
CA PRO A 45 -22.92 1.63 1.14
C PRO A 45 -23.42 2.07 2.51
N ASP A 46 -24.73 2.07 2.67
CA ASP A 46 -25.32 2.14 3.99
C ASP A 46 -24.89 0.89 4.76
N LEU A 47 -23.92 1.04 5.67
CA LEU A 47 -23.44 -0.03 6.53
C LEU A 47 -24.41 -0.32 7.70
N ALA A 48 -25.42 0.55 7.92
CA ALA A 48 -26.42 0.39 8.98
C ALA A 48 -27.18 -0.96 8.93
N PRO A 49 -27.46 -1.60 7.75
CA PRO A 49 -28.08 -2.91 7.70
C PRO A 49 -27.14 -4.07 8.01
N TYR A 50 -25.83 -3.86 8.14
CA TYR A 50 -24.90 -4.96 8.35
C TYR A 50 -24.66 -5.17 9.84
N PRO A 51 -25.08 -6.31 10.42
CA PRO A 51 -25.02 -6.57 11.87
C PRO A 51 -23.63 -6.93 12.40
N TRP A 52 -22.56 -6.58 11.69
CA TRP A 52 -21.20 -6.94 12.04
C TRP A 52 -20.42 -5.84 12.78
N VAL A 53 -21.05 -4.72 13.07
CA VAL A 53 -20.51 -3.75 14.02
C VAL A 53 -20.70 -4.34 15.44
N TYR A 54 -19.97 -5.43 15.70
CA TYR A 54 -19.91 -6.00 17.03
C TYR A 54 -18.66 -5.47 17.72
N LEU A 55 -18.84 -5.03 18.95
CA LEU A 55 -17.72 -4.81 19.82
C LEU A 55 -16.97 -6.14 20.01
N ARG A 56 -15.69 -6.04 20.38
CA ARG A 56 -14.78 -7.18 20.51
C ARG A 56 -15.27 -8.28 21.46
N ASP A 57 -16.14 -7.91 22.40
CA ASP A 57 -16.80 -8.82 23.36
C ASP A 57 -18.09 -9.47 22.81
N GLY A 58 -18.38 -9.25 21.52
CA GLY A 58 -19.60 -9.77 20.87
C GLY A 58 -20.87 -8.96 21.17
N ARG A 59 -20.76 -7.86 21.89
CA ARG A 59 -21.88 -6.96 22.17
C ARG A 59 -22.16 -6.09 20.93
N ALA A 60 -23.41 -5.87 20.61
CA ALA A 60 -23.79 -4.86 19.62
C ALA A 60 -23.50 -3.45 20.17
N LEU A 61 -23.16 -2.52 19.24
CA LEU A 61 -23.01 -1.11 19.58
C LEU A 61 -24.37 -0.58 20.08
N ALA A 62 -24.36 0.18 21.18
CA ALA A 62 -25.57 0.83 21.66
C ALA A 62 -25.87 2.10 20.85
N ASP A 63 -27.15 2.51 20.78
CA ASP A 63 -27.61 3.66 19.97
C ASP A 63 -26.95 5.00 20.38
N ASP A 64 -26.43 5.10 21.59
CA ASP A 64 -25.73 6.28 22.12
C ASP A 64 -24.20 6.17 22.09
N GLU A 65 -23.66 5.07 21.59
CA GLU A 65 -22.23 4.88 21.40
C GLU A 65 -21.81 5.36 20.00
N HIS A 66 -20.85 6.25 19.96
CA HIS A 66 -20.28 6.77 18.71
C HIS A 66 -18.88 6.16 18.49
N PRO A 67 -18.74 5.21 17.56
CA PRO A 67 -17.43 4.64 17.25
C PRO A 67 -16.58 5.63 16.45
N VAL A 68 -15.29 5.68 16.74
CA VAL A 68 -14.32 6.30 15.85
C VAL A 68 -13.99 5.31 14.74
N SER A 69 -14.16 5.76 13.51
CA SER A 69 -13.88 4.97 12.31
C SER A 69 -12.50 5.27 11.74
N VAL A 70 -11.75 4.21 11.40
CA VAL A 70 -10.47 4.33 10.70
C VAL A 70 -10.58 3.58 9.37
N ALA A 71 -10.49 4.31 8.27
CA ALA A 71 -10.32 3.69 6.95
C ALA A 71 -8.84 3.38 6.72
N ALA A 72 -8.55 2.19 6.21
CA ALA A 72 -7.21 1.81 5.79
C ALA A 72 -7.23 1.24 4.38
N VAL A 73 -6.27 1.64 3.55
CA VAL A 73 -6.11 1.13 2.21
C VAL A 73 -4.74 0.46 2.04
N GLY A 74 -4.55 -0.26 0.94
CA GLY A 74 -3.30 -0.91 0.60
C GLY A 74 -2.21 0.05 0.11
N ASP A 75 -1.43 -0.42 -0.86
CA ASP A 75 -0.33 0.35 -1.44
C ASP A 75 -0.88 1.41 -2.41
N VAL A 76 -0.56 2.67 -2.14
CA VAL A 76 -0.96 3.81 -2.97
C VAL A 76 0.22 4.21 -3.84
N LEU A 77 0.07 4.02 -5.15
CA LEU A 77 1.05 4.38 -6.15
C LEU A 77 0.52 5.53 -7.01
N LEU A 78 1.15 6.70 -6.94
CA LEU A 78 0.77 7.87 -7.75
C LEU A 78 1.57 7.99 -9.05
N GLY A 79 2.53 7.10 -9.28
CA GLY A 79 3.35 7.04 -10.49
C GLY A 79 2.75 6.18 -11.61
N ARG A 80 3.58 5.81 -12.61
CA ARG A 80 3.28 4.81 -13.66
C ARG A 80 1.98 5.05 -14.44
N GLY A 81 1.71 6.27 -14.84
CA GLY A 81 0.53 6.58 -15.65
C GLY A 81 -0.70 6.96 -14.83
N VAL A 82 -0.76 6.72 -13.52
CA VAL A 82 -1.81 7.26 -12.63
C VAL A 82 -1.83 8.79 -12.70
N THR A 83 -0.67 9.43 -12.84
CA THR A 83 -0.54 10.87 -13.03
C THR A 83 -1.17 11.41 -14.31
N ALA A 84 -1.51 10.55 -15.26
CA ALA A 84 -2.23 10.94 -16.48
C ALA A 84 -3.74 11.13 -16.22
N GLU A 85 -4.25 10.55 -15.13
CA GLU A 85 -5.63 10.70 -14.72
C GLU A 85 -5.85 12.06 -14.04
N ALA A 86 -6.93 12.73 -14.41
CA ALA A 86 -7.26 14.03 -13.84
C ALA A 86 -7.61 13.94 -12.34
N VAL A 87 -8.30 12.86 -11.95
CA VAL A 87 -8.75 12.60 -10.57
C VAL A 87 -8.62 11.09 -10.29
N PRO A 88 -7.40 10.59 -10.00
CA PRO A 88 -7.14 9.15 -9.94
C PRO A 88 -7.89 8.42 -8.82
N LEU A 89 -8.25 9.09 -7.72
CA LEU A 89 -8.90 8.49 -6.56
C LEU A 89 -10.41 8.81 -6.46
N GLN A 90 -11.01 9.38 -7.53
CA GLN A 90 -12.40 9.88 -7.51
C GLN A 90 -13.46 8.83 -7.10
N HIS A 91 -13.22 7.55 -7.38
CA HIS A 91 -14.19 6.48 -7.09
C HIS A 91 -14.12 5.97 -5.65
N SER A 92 -13.01 6.22 -4.95
CA SER A 92 -12.81 5.84 -3.55
C SER A 92 -12.92 7.02 -2.58
N ALA A 93 -12.81 8.27 -3.07
CA ALA A 93 -12.76 9.46 -2.22
C ALA A 93 -13.94 9.56 -1.24
N ALA A 94 -15.17 9.26 -1.69
CA ALA A 94 -16.35 9.34 -0.81
C ALA A 94 -16.25 8.41 0.41
N TRP A 95 -15.64 7.23 0.24
CA TRP A 95 -15.42 6.28 1.31
C TRP A 95 -14.32 6.72 2.28
N LEU A 96 -13.26 7.30 1.73
CA LEU A 96 -12.11 7.75 2.51
C LEU A 96 -12.48 8.99 3.33
N GLN A 97 -13.29 9.89 2.76
CA GLN A 97 -13.77 11.11 3.42
C GLN A 97 -14.86 10.86 4.48
N ASP A 98 -15.53 9.72 4.44
CA ASP A 98 -16.59 9.36 5.40
C ASP A 98 -16.01 8.83 6.73
N ALA A 99 -14.76 8.41 6.74
CA ALA A 99 -14.07 7.96 7.95
C ALA A 99 -13.53 9.14 8.78
N ASP A 100 -13.44 8.96 10.09
CA ASP A 100 -12.85 9.97 10.99
C ASP A 100 -11.34 10.11 10.79
N LEU A 101 -10.66 9.03 10.36
CA LEU A 101 -9.27 9.01 9.95
C LEU A 101 -9.04 8.04 8.79
N THR A 102 -8.22 8.42 7.83
CA THR A 102 -7.84 7.59 6.70
C THR A 102 -6.33 7.40 6.61
N LEU A 103 -5.88 6.14 6.61
CA LEU A 103 -4.48 5.72 6.53
C LEU A 103 -4.19 4.98 5.23
N GLY A 104 -3.08 5.32 4.55
CA GLY A 104 -2.54 4.58 3.40
C GLY A 104 -1.03 4.41 3.48
N ASN A 105 -0.49 3.48 2.67
CA ASN A 105 0.95 3.36 2.44
C ASN A 105 1.30 4.00 1.09
N LEU A 106 2.03 5.12 1.10
CA LEU A 106 2.54 5.72 -0.14
C LEU A 106 3.79 4.96 -0.58
N GLU A 107 3.63 4.10 -1.55
CA GLU A 107 4.72 3.31 -2.10
C GLU A 107 5.37 4.04 -3.27
N GLY A 108 6.46 4.71 -2.97
CA GLY A 108 7.20 5.58 -3.87
C GLY A 108 7.46 6.96 -3.30
N VAL A 109 8.09 7.80 -4.09
CA VAL A 109 8.51 9.14 -3.66
C VAL A 109 7.90 10.24 -4.54
N LEU A 110 7.69 11.40 -3.94
CA LEU A 110 7.19 12.61 -4.59
C LEU A 110 8.37 13.54 -4.85
N VAL A 111 8.89 13.53 -6.07
CA VAL A 111 10.13 14.25 -6.38
C VAL A 111 9.98 15.21 -7.54
N LYS A 112 10.66 16.35 -7.43
CA LYS A 112 10.73 17.35 -8.50
C LYS A 112 11.48 16.80 -9.70
N GLN A 113 11.15 17.30 -10.88
CA GLN A 113 11.81 16.96 -12.13
C GLN A 113 13.33 17.17 -12.06
N SER A 114 13.80 18.16 -11.27
CA SER A 114 15.22 18.43 -11.09
C SER A 114 16.00 17.27 -10.43
N LEU A 115 15.39 16.49 -9.52
CA LEU A 115 16.02 15.29 -8.95
C LEU A 115 16.12 14.18 -9.99
N VAL A 116 15.08 14.03 -10.81
CA VAL A 116 15.04 13.06 -11.90
C VAL A 116 16.16 13.36 -12.91
N GLU A 117 16.30 14.64 -13.33
CA GLU A 117 17.33 15.09 -14.27
C GLU A 117 18.76 14.99 -13.72
N ARG A 118 18.94 15.11 -12.41
CA ARG A 118 20.23 14.88 -11.75
C ARG A 118 20.61 13.39 -11.67
N GLY A 119 19.71 12.47 -12.06
CA GLY A 119 19.97 11.04 -12.07
C GLY A 119 20.15 10.44 -10.67
N LEU A 120 19.47 11.00 -9.68
CA LEU A 120 19.56 10.56 -8.27
C LEU A 120 18.75 9.29 -7.96
N ALA A 121 18.05 8.73 -8.96
CA ALA A 121 17.35 7.48 -8.79
C ALA A 121 18.33 6.36 -8.40
N ARG A 122 17.90 5.50 -7.50
CA ARG A 122 18.63 4.29 -7.09
C ARG A 122 19.04 3.45 -8.31
N GLN A 123 20.25 2.98 -8.30
CA GLN A 123 20.81 2.14 -9.37
C GLN A 123 21.37 0.85 -8.80
N ALA A 124 21.24 -0.24 -9.56
CA ALA A 124 21.91 -1.48 -9.23
C ALA A 124 23.41 -1.42 -9.57
N PRO A 125 24.24 -2.19 -8.88
CA PRO A 125 25.64 -2.44 -9.28
C PRO A 125 25.75 -2.87 -10.75
N ALA A 126 26.89 -2.60 -11.35
CA ALA A 126 27.13 -2.97 -12.75
C ALA A 126 26.98 -4.49 -12.95
N GLY A 127 26.12 -4.88 -13.87
CA GLY A 127 25.85 -6.28 -14.20
C GLY A 127 24.62 -6.88 -13.48
N GLU A 128 23.99 -6.14 -12.57
CA GLU A 128 22.76 -6.56 -11.92
C GLU A 128 21.51 -5.94 -12.60
N PRO A 129 20.33 -6.56 -12.50
CA PRO A 129 19.08 -5.97 -12.97
C PRO A 129 18.83 -4.62 -12.30
N GLN A 130 18.40 -3.63 -13.10
CA GLN A 130 18.07 -2.32 -12.53
C GLN A 130 16.83 -2.41 -11.64
N PRO A 131 16.81 -1.72 -10.49
CA PRO A 131 15.67 -1.71 -9.59
C PRO A 131 14.46 -1.03 -10.24
N ILE A 132 13.29 -1.43 -9.81
CA ILE A 132 12.07 -0.68 -10.09
C ILE A 132 12.12 0.61 -9.27
N ILE A 133 11.89 1.73 -9.92
CA ILE A 133 11.85 3.06 -9.30
C ILE A 133 10.41 3.57 -9.34
N LEU A 134 9.89 3.91 -8.18
CA LEU A 134 8.52 4.42 -8.02
C LEU A 134 8.57 5.89 -7.62
N ASN A 135 8.16 6.75 -8.53
CA ASN A 135 8.09 8.19 -8.26
C ASN A 135 6.90 8.84 -8.98
N ALA A 136 6.47 9.96 -8.41
CA ALA A 136 5.48 10.85 -9.00
C ALA A 136 5.91 12.31 -8.82
N PRO A 137 5.38 13.25 -9.62
CA PRO A 137 5.63 14.67 -9.40
C PRO A 137 4.97 15.12 -8.09
N PRO A 138 5.53 16.12 -7.38
CA PRO A 138 4.99 16.63 -6.12
C PRO A 138 3.51 17.03 -6.19
N ALA A 139 3.09 17.57 -7.33
CA ALA A 139 1.69 17.96 -7.54
C ALA A 139 0.69 16.79 -7.42
N ALA A 140 1.16 15.54 -7.56
CA ALA A 140 0.31 14.37 -7.39
C ALA A 140 -0.13 14.17 -5.93
N ALA A 141 0.62 14.69 -4.96
CA ALA A 141 0.28 14.58 -3.54
C ALA A 141 -1.10 15.17 -3.21
N ARG A 142 -1.55 16.19 -3.95
CA ARG A 142 -2.88 16.80 -3.75
C ARG A 142 -4.02 15.77 -3.89
N HIS A 143 -3.84 14.75 -4.72
CA HIS A 143 -4.86 13.71 -4.89
C HIS A 143 -5.09 12.90 -3.63
N LEU A 144 -4.08 12.80 -2.75
CA LEU A 144 -4.21 12.14 -1.45
C LEU A 144 -5.09 12.97 -0.52
N SER A 145 -4.77 14.27 -0.35
CA SER A 145 -5.56 15.15 0.53
C SER A 145 -6.98 15.38 -0.01
N GLU A 146 -7.14 15.55 -1.33
CA GLU A 146 -8.44 15.68 -1.98
C GLU A 146 -9.29 14.41 -1.84
N ALA A 147 -8.67 13.23 -1.80
CA ALA A 147 -9.36 11.96 -1.58
C ALA A 147 -9.74 11.71 -0.11
N GLY A 148 -9.21 12.47 0.84
CA GLY A 148 -9.54 12.34 2.26
C GLY A 148 -8.54 11.51 3.07
N PHE A 149 -7.29 11.38 2.61
CA PHE A 149 -6.24 10.81 3.45
C PHE A 149 -5.81 11.80 4.53
N ASP A 150 -5.54 11.27 5.72
CA ASP A 150 -5.01 12.01 6.87
C ASP A 150 -3.58 11.59 7.19
N ILE A 151 -3.26 10.31 7.05
CA ILE A 151 -2.00 9.71 7.48
C ILE A 151 -1.41 8.89 6.33
N MET A 152 -0.14 9.15 6.00
CA MET A 152 0.60 8.35 5.02
C MET A 152 1.78 7.65 5.68
N SER A 153 1.83 6.32 5.54
CA SER A 153 3.02 5.55 5.86
C SER A 153 4.05 5.68 4.73
N LEU A 154 5.28 5.93 5.10
CA LEU A 154 6.46 5.88 4.22
C LEU A 154 7.45 4.78 4.64
N ALA A 155 7.04 3.84 5.50
CA ALA A 155 7.87 2.71 5.89
C ALA A 155 7.79 1.60 4.85
N ASN A 156 8.42 1.77 3.68
CA ASN A 156 8.47 0.79 2.61
C ASN A 156 9.81 0.78 1.87
N ASN A 157 10.03 -0.20 1.01
CA ASN A 157 11.27 -0.41 0.27
C ASN A 157 11.49 0.58 -0.89
N HIS A 158 10.49 1.42 -1.24
CA HIS A 158 10.56 2.43 -2.28
C HIS A 158 10.77 3.87 -1.75
N SER A 159 10.78 4.04 -0.43
CA SER A 159 10.92 5.37 0.19
C SER A 159 12.26 6.05 -0.09
N LEU A 160 13.29 5.27 -0.43
CA LEU A 160 14.63 5.76 -0.77
C LEU A 160 14.96 5.61 -2.27
N ASP A 161 13.99 5.49 -3.14
CA ASP A 161 14.22 5.36 -4.59
C ASP A 161 14.99 6.54 -5.20
N TYR A 162 14.94 7.71 -4.57
CA TYR A 162 15.74 8.90 -4.85
C TYR A 162 16.57 9.34 -3.64
N GLY A 163 17.01 8.38 -2.82
CA GLY A 163 17.82 8.62 -1.63
C GLY A 163 17.13 9.51 -0.60
N GLU A 164 17.94 10.02 0.32
CA GLU A 164 17.47 10.87 1.42
C GLU A 164 16.82 12.18 0.95
N GLU A 165 17.32 12.77 -0.14
CA GLU A 165 16.78 14.01 -0.70
C GLU A 165 15.37 13.79 -1.22
N GLY A 166 15.12 12.67 -1.93
CA GLY A 166 13.79 12.29 -2.42
C GLY A 166 12.81 12.01 -1.30
N LEU A 167 13.24 11.28 -0.26
CA LEU A 167 12.40 11.03 0.92
C LEU A 167 12.06 12.33 1.65
N ARG A 168 13.03 13.23 1.83
CA ARG A 168 12.80 14.54 2.46
C ARG A 168 11.80 15.38 1.68
N GLU A 169 11.96 15.51 0.35
CA GLU A 169 10.99 16.19 -0.49
C GLU A 169 9.58 15.58 -0.36
N THR A 170 9.50 14.25 -0.32
CA THR A 170 8.21 13.54 -0.15
C THR A 170 7.54 13.92 1.18
N VAL A 171 8.29 13.85 2.29
CA VAL A 171 7.80 14.23 3.62
C VAL A 171 7.31 15.68 3.64
N ASP A 172 8.12 16.60 3.09
CA ASP A 172 7.79 18.02 3.07
C ASP A 172 6.51 18.27 2.27
N HIS A 173 6.37 17.68 1.08
CA HIS A 173 5.16 17.85 0.25
C HIS A 173 3.90 17.29 0.90
N LEU A 174 3.97 16.15 1.60
CA LEU A 174 2.81 15.61 2.32
C LEU A 174 2.41 16.53 3.47
N ARG A 175 3.38 17.01 4.26
CA ARG A 175 3.13 17.92 5.39
C ARG A 175 2.59 19.28 4.96
N ASP A 176 3.08 19.82 3.86
CA ASP A 176 2.58 21.07 3.28
C ASP A 176 1.09 21.01 2.90
N LEU A 177 0.58 19.79 2.65
CA LEU A 177 -0.83 19.52 2.38
C LEU A 177 -1.64 19.14 3.64
N GLY A 178 -1.02 19.18 4.82
CA GLY A 178 -1.66 18.84 6.09
C GLY A 178 -1.76 17.35 6.37
N LEU A 179 -1.06 16.51 5.60
CA LEU A 179 -1.02 15.06 5.82
C LEU A 179 0.03 14.71 6.86
N ASP A 180 -0.32 13.84 7.79
CA ASP A 180 0.65 13.26 8.69
C ASP A 180 1.50 12.20 8.01
N VAL A 181 2.74 12.09 8.43
CA VAL A 181 3.68 11.10 7.93
C VAL A 181 4.15 10.22 9.09
N ILE A 182 4.04 8.91 8.91
CA ILE A 182 4.55 7.90 9.84
C ILE A 182 5.58 6.99 9.16
N GLY A 183 6.39 6.32 9.97
CA GLY A 183 7.35 5.33 9.47
C GLY A 183 8.61 5.93 8.85
N VAL A 184 8.94 7.17 9.18
CA VAL A 184 10.20 7.82 8.82
C VAL A 184 10.91 8.26 10.09
N THR A 185 12.20 7.92 10.21
CA THR A 185 13.06 8.48 11.26
C THR A 185 13.43 9.91 10.87
N GLY A 186 13.41 10.82 11.84
CA GLY A 186 14.03 12.14 11.70
C GLY A 186 15.40 12.18 12.37
N ASP A 187 15.65 13.19 13.17
CA ASP A 187 16.90 13.32 13.96
C ASP A 187 17.02 12.28 15.10
N ARG A 188 16.09 11.35 15.23
CA ARG A 188 16.05 10.30 16.25
C ARG A 188 16.00 8.92 15.59
N GLU A 189 16.72 7.96 16.15
CA GLU A 189 16.78 6.57 15.66
C GLU A 189 15.52 5.76 15.94
N THR A 190 14.61 6.25 16.76
CA THR A 190 13.45 5.49 17.24
C THR A 190 12.15 5.93 16.54
N ALA A 191 11.33 4.93 16.20
CA ALA A 191 9.95 5.14 15.77
C ALA A 191 9.13 5.76 16.92
N ALA A 192 8.84 7.06 16.83
CA ALA A 192 7.88 7.67 17.74
C ALA A 192 6.47 7.45 17.19
N PRO A 193 5.48 7.07 18.03
CA PRO A 193 4.10 6.96 17.59
C PRO A 193 3.54 8.36 17.25
N LEU A 194 2.76 8.43 16.19
CA LEU A 194 1.87 9.55 15.95
C LEU A 194 0.63 9.37 16.84
N LEU A 195 0.33 10.34 17.68
CA LEU A 195 -0.88 10.32 18.51
C LEU A 195 -1.94 11.23 17.89
N ARG A 196 -3.17 10.73 17.78
CA ARG A 196 -4.35 11.48 17.35
C ARG A 196 -5.47 11.32 18.38
N GLU A 197 -6.03 12.45 18.81
CA GLU A 197 -7.19 12.47 19.70
C GLU A 197 -8.44 12.78 18.87
N ILE A 198 -9.42 11.87 18.95
CA ILE A 198 -10.70 11.96 18.24
C ILE A 198 -11.79 11.49 19.19
N GLU A 199 -12.83 12.31 19.35
CA GLU A 199 -14.00 11.98 20.20
C GLU A 199 -13.61 11.49 21.60
N GLY A 200 -12.51 12.03 22.16
CA GLY A 200 -11.99 11.67 23.47
C GLY A 200 -11.20 10.34 23.50
N LEU A 201 -10.97 9.71 22.37
CA LEU A 201 -10.09 8.55 22.23
C LEU A 201 -8.74 8.97 21.66
N THR A 202 -7.66 8.48 22.26
CA THR A 202 -6.31 8.63 21.72
C THR A 202 -5.96 7.39 20.90
N LEU A 203 -5.64 7.57 19.63
CA LEU A 203 -5.15 6.54 18.73
C LEU A 203 -3.65 6.75 18.48
N ALA A 204 -2.86 5.69 18.57
CA ALA A 204 -1.43 5.71 18.26
C ALA A 204 -1.15 4.99 16.95
N PHE A 205 -0.40 5.63 16.06
CA PHE A 205 -0.03 5.09 14.76
C PHE A 205 1.48 4.90 14.69
N LEU A 206 1.89 3.71 14.27
CA LEU A 206 3.29 3.33 14.03
C LEU A 206 3.41 2.70 12.64
N ALA A 207 4.58 2.80 12.03
CA ALA A 207 4.81 2.10 10.77
C ALA A 207 6.24 1.53 10.69
N PHE A 208 6.38 0.35 10.06
CA PHE A 208 7.63 -0.39 9.94
C PHE A 208 7.79 -0.99 8.54
N ASN A 209 9.02 -1.04 8.06
CA ASN A 209 9.40 -1.78 6.85
C ASN A 209 10.16 -3.05 7.25
N ALA A 210 9.60 -4.22 6.96
CA ALA A 210 10.21 -5.54 7.16
C ALA A 210 10.70 -6.19 5.86
N VAL A 211 10.60 -5.48 4.74
CA VAL A 211 11.28 -5.85 3.49
C VAL A 211 12.72 -5.38 3.57
N ALA A 212 13.64 -6.13 2.96
CA ALA A 212 15.07 -5.80 3.00
C ALA A 212 15.33 -4.34 2.59
N ASP A 213 16.12 -3.65 3.42
CA ASP A 213 16.57 -2.30 3.08
C ASP A 213 17.53 -2.36 1.91
N PRO A 214 17.23 -1.72 0.78
CA PRO A 214 18.15 -1.65 -0.35
C PRO A 214 19.35 -0.72 -0.10
N HIS A 215 19.36 0.04 1.02
CA HIS A 215 20.37 1.04 1.37
C HIS A 215 20.94 0.86 2.79
N PRO A 216 21.53 -0.31 3.10
CA PRO A 216 22.08 -0.56 4.43
C PRO A 216 23.27 0.37 4.77
N GLU A 217 23.87 1.03 3.76
CA GLU A 217 24.96 1.99 3.91
C GLU A 217 24.53 3.36 4.46
N LEU A 218 23.24 3.68 4.42
CA LEU A 218 22.70 4.92 4.97
C LEU A 218 22.55 4.84 6.51
N ALA A 219 23.63 4.42 7.18
CA ALA A 219 23.70 4.48 8.63
C ALA A 219 23.77 5.94 9.12
N CYS A 220 23.32 6.18 10.35
CA CYS A 220 23.49 7.49 10.97
C CYS A 220 24.95 7.94 10.97
N ALA A 221 25.21 9.17 10.54
CA ALA A 221 26.53 9.74 10.59
C ALA A 221 27.03 9.81 12.03
N ALA A 222 28.35 9.69 12.23
CA ALA A 222 29.01 9.68 13.55
C ALA A 222 28.74 10.95 14.40
N GLU A 223 28.15 11.99 13.81
CA GLU A 223 27.82 13.26 14.46
C GLU A 223 26.40 13.33 15.05
N GLY A 224 25.68 12.20 15.12
CA GLY A 224 24.38 12.09 15.78
C GLY A 224 23.19 12.69 15.00
N ARG A 225 23.38 13.12 13.75
CA ARG A 225 22.30 13.48 12.83
C ARG A 225 22.07 12.33 11.86
N CYS A 226 20.87 11.72 11.98
CA CYS A 226 20.46 10.70 11.02
C CYS A 226 19.73 11.40 9.87
N ALA A 227 20.06 11.00 8.66
CA ALA A 227 19.25 11.36 7.51
C ALA A 227 17.85 10.69 7.62
N PRO A 228 16.80 11.28 7.07
CA PRO A 228 15.49 10.66 7.04
C PRO A 228 15.58 9.32 6.29
N ARG A 229 15.03 8.28 6.90
CA ARG A 229 14.96 6.93 6.32
C ARG A 229 13.69 6.21 6.79
N PRO A 230 13.21 5.20 6.06
CA PRO A 230 12.09 4.39 6.54
C PRO A 230 12.47 3.66 7.83
N VAL A 231 11.52 3.57 8.75
CA VAL A 231 11.70 2.81 9.99
C VAL A 231 11.73 1.32 9.66
N LEU A 232 12.86 0.68 9.85
CA LEU A 232 13.00 -0.75 9.61
C LEU A 232 12.41 -1.55 10.79
N TRP A 233 11.89 -2.73 10.47
CA TRP A 233 11.46 -3.69 11.47
C TRP A 233 12.69 -4.29 12.17
N ASP A 234 12.90 -3.90 13.40
CA ASP A 234 13.74 -4.61 14.36
C ASP A 234 12.86 -5.09 15.51
N PRO A 235 12.80 -6.39 15.82
CA PRO A 235 11.87 -6.92 16.82
C PRO A 235 11.99 -6.26 18.18
N THR A 236 13.20 -5.90 18.62
CA THR A 236 13.41 -5.29 19.93
C THR A 236 12.82 -3.90 19.99
N THR A 237 13.28 -3.01 19.12
CA THR A 237 12.89 -1.60 19.12
C THR A 237 11.44 -1.40 18.71
N ALA A 238 10.94 -2.20 17.74
CA ALA A 238 9.56 -2.11 17.29
C ALA A 238 8.56 -2.56 18.35
N LEU A 239 8.84 -3.67 19.04
CA LEU A 239 7.93 -4.15 20.11
C LEU A 239 7.96 -3.24 21.33
N GLU A 240 9.11 -2.66 21.68
CA GLU A 240 9.21 -1.63 22.72
C GLU A 240 8.42 -0.38 22.35
N ALA A 241 8.48 0.07 21.09
CA ALA A 241 7.71 1.23 20.61
C ALA A 241 6.20 0.96 20.65
N ILE A 242 5.74 -0.24 20.25
CA ILE A 242 4.33 -0.64 20.33
C ILE A 242 3.84 -0.67 21.78
N ALA A 243 4.61 -1.30 22.69
CA ALA A 243 4.27 -1.36 24.10
C ALA A 243 4.24 0.03 24.75
N GLY A 244 5.18 0.90 24.37
CA GLY A 244 5.22 2.30 24.80
C GLY A 244 4.01 3.09 24.30
N ALA A 245 3.58 2.88 23.06
CA ALA A 245 2.40 3.51 22.48
C ALA A 245 1.11 3.04 23.16
N GLN A 246 1.00 1.74 23.48
CA GLN A 246 -0.14 1.17 24.17
C GLN A 246 -0.35 1.78 25.58
N SER A 247 0.70 2.25 26.23
CA SER A 247 0.59 2.93 27.51
C SER A 247 0.06 4.38 27.41
N GLN A 248 0.01 4.95 26.21
CA GLN A 248 -0.34 6.35 25.92
C GLN A 248 -1.65 6.49 25.13
N ALA A 249 -2.21 5.38 24.61
CA ALA A 249 -3.34 5.41 23.70
C ALA A 249 -4.39 4.35 24.03
N ASN A 250 -5.62 4.60 23.62
CA ASN A 250 -6.75 3.66 23.74
C ASN A 250 -6.62 2.50 22.74
N ALA A 251 -6.01 2.78 21.56
CA ALA A 251 -5.71 1.77 20.56
C ALA A 251 -4.40 2.07 19.85
N VAL A 252 -3.67 1.01 19.49
CA VAL A 252 -2.43 1.10 18.68
C VAL A 252 -2.67 0.47 17.32
N ILE A 253 -2.42 1.24 16.28
CA ILE A 253 -2.56 0.87 14.88
C ILE A 253 -1.16 0.81 14.28
N VAL A 254 -0.81 -0.33 13.67
CA VAL A 254 0.50 -0.55 13.07
C VAL A 254 0.35 -0.80 11.57
N SER A 255 0.98 0.05 10.76
CA SER A 255 1.19 -0.18 9.33
C SER A 255 2.51 -0.94 9.15
N ILE A 256 2.53 -2.02 8.38
CA ILE A 256 3.74 -2.78 8.14
C ILE A 256 3.88 -3.23 6.68
N HIS A 257 5.04 -2.97 6.10
CA HIS A 257 5.41 -3.37 4.75
C HIS A 257 6.25 -4.64 4.83
N TRP A 258 5.71 -5.80 4.37
CA TRP A 258 6.27 -7.13 4.63
C TRP A 258 5.88 -8.20 3.62
N GLY A 259 6.44 -9.40 3.74
CA GLY A 259 6.09 -10.58 2.95
C GLY A 259 6.73 -10.60 1.58
N PHE A 260 6.06 -11.24 0.63
CA PHE A 260 6.53 -11.40 -0.75
C PHE A 260 5.46 -10.94 -1.73
N GLU A 261 5.91 -10.26 -2.80
CA GLU A 261 5.03 -9.82 -3.88
C GLU A 261 4.22 -10.97 -4.49
N TYR A 262 2.96 -10.68 -4.79
CA TYR A 262 2.01 -11.57 -5.49
C TYR A 262 1.72 -12.91 -4.80
N GLN A 263 2.03 -13.05 -3.52
CA GLN A 263 1.65 -14.20 -2.73
C GLN A 263 0.25 -13.98 -2.11
N PRO A 264 -0.76 -14.83 -2.43
CA PRO A 264 -2.13 -14.62 -1.97
C PRO A 264 -2.36 -15.07 -0.52
N ARG A 265 -1.34 -15.59 0.15
CA ARG A 265 -1.39 -16.05 1.54
C ARG A 265 -0.22 -15.50 2.31
N PRO A 266 -0.42 -15.12 3.57
CA PRO A 266 0.68 -14.71 4.42
C PRO A 266 1.68 -15.85 4.61
N ASP A 267 2.94 -15.50 4.68
CA ASP A 267 4.01 -16.44 4.99
C ASP A 267 4.21 -16.60 6.51
N PRO A 268 4.91 -17.65 6.98
CA PRO A 268 5.16 -17.87 8.41
C PRO A 268 5.94 -16.74 9.11
N HIS A 269 6.66 -15.90 8.35
CA HIS A 269 7.36 -14.75 8.92
C HIS A 269 6.37 -13.62 9.25
N GLN A 270 5.47 -13.30 8.33
CA GLN A 270 4.37 -12.36 8.57
C GLN A 270 3.54 -12.79 9.79
N GLU A 271 3.18 -14.08 9.89
CA GLU A 271 2.40 -14.59 11.02
C GLU A 271 3.12 -14.47 12.37
N ARG A 272 4.44 -14.70 12.40
CA ARG A 272 5.24 -14.52 13.63
C ARG A 272 5.33 -13.06 14.05
N ILE A 273 5.58 -12.16 13.09
CA ILE A 273 5.63 -10.71 13.35
C ILE A 273 4.28 -10.23 13.85
N ALA A 274 3.18 -10.58 13.18
CA ALA A 274 1.83 -10.20 13.59
C ALA A 274 1.53 -10.61 15.04
N ARG A 275 1.83 -11.86 15.38
CA ARG A 275 1.62 -12.37 16.76
C ARG A 275 2.42 -11.56 17.77
N ALA A 276 3.70 -11.29 17.49
CA ALA A 276 4.54 -10.53 18.42
C ALA A 276 4.01 -9.09 18.61
N MET A 277 3.56 -8.43 17.52
CA MET A 277 2.97 -7.09 17.62
C MET A 277 1.66 -7.08 18.43
N LEU A 278 0.77 -8.07 18.22
CA LEU A 278 -0.46 -8.22 19.01
C LEU A 278 -0.13 -8.47 20.48
N GLU A 279 0.91 -9.25 20.78
CA GLU A 279 1.37 -9.51 22.15
C GLU A 279 1.95 -8.25 22.80
N ALA A 280 2.58 -7.38 22.04
CA ALA A 280 3.09 -6.09 22.50
C ALA A 280 2.00 -5.02 22.68
N GLY A 281 0.76 -5.25 22.20
CA GLY A 281 -0.37 -4.34 22.41
C GLY A 281 -0.91 -3.68 21.15
N ALA A 282 -0.48 -4.07 19.93
CA ALA A 282 -1.13 -3.64 18.72
C ALA A 282 -2.58 -4.15 18.67
N GLY A 283 -3.54 -3.25 18.43
CA GLY A 283 -4.96 -3.59 18.28
C GLY A 283 -5.37 -3.82 16.83
N LEU A 284 -4.72 -3.13 15.89
CA LEU A 284 -4.93 -3.28 14.46
C LEU A 284 -3.57 -3.29 13.74
N ILE A 285 -3.37 -4.28 12.87
CA ILE A 285 -2.18 -4.41 12.03
C ILE A 285 -2.63 -4.40 10.57
N ILE A 286 -2.04 -3.50 9.78
CA ILE A 286 -2.34 -3.27 8.37
C ILE A 286 -1.09 -3.57 7.56
N GLY A 287 -1.13 -4.65 6.78
CA GLY A 287 -0.02 -5.13 5.97
C GLY A 287 -0.06 -4.62 4.53
N HIS A 288 1.15 -4.43 3.98
CA HIS A 288 1.45 -3.89 2.65
C HIS A 288 2.55 -4.71 1.96
N HIS A 289 2.85 -4.46 0.71
CA HIS A 289 3.89 -5.06 -0.13
C HIS A 289 3.45 -6.26 -1.00
N PRO A 290 2.61 -7.20 -0.58
CA PRO A 290 2.24 -8.30 -1.49
C PRO A 290 1.50 -7.87 -2.76
N HIS A 291 0.99 -6.63 -2.85
CA HIS A 291 0.21 -6.06 -3.97
C HIS A 291 -1.06 -6.84 -4.33
N VAL A 292 -1.38 -7.85 -3.56
CA VAL A 292 -2.61 -8.65 -3.64
C VAL A 292 -3.23 -8.77 -2.26
N PRO A 293 -4.56 -8.79 -2.14
CA PRO A 293 -5.21 -8.99 -0.85
C PRO A 293 -4.83 -10.36 -0.26
N GLN A 294 -4.46 -10.34 1.01
CA GLN A 294 -4.28 -11.55 1.82
C GLN A 294 -5.39 -11.63 2.87
N SER A 295 -5.35 -12.66 3.71
CA SER A 295 -6.37 -12.90 4.73
C SER A 295 -6.43 -11.77 5.77
N ILE A 296 -7.64 -11.55 6.29
CA ILE A 296 -7.86 -10.78 7.51
C ILE A 296 -8.17 -11.77 8.63
N THR A 297 -7.49 -11.65 9.76
CA THR A 297 -7.74 -12.48 10.93
C THR A 297 -8.15 -11.62 12.12
N VAL A 298 -9.18 -12.05 12.80
CA VAL A 298 -9.64 -11.46 14.06
C VAL A 298 -9.21 -12.38 15.19
N GLN A 299 -8.48 -11.84 16.14
CA GLN A 299 -7.94 -12.56 17.29
C GLN A 299 -8.35 -11.86 18.57
N ASP A 300 -8.21 -12.53 19.72
CA ASP A 300 -8.58 -11.96 21.03
C ASP A 300 -7.91 -10.61 21.33
N LYS A 301 -6.70 -10.39 20.80
CA LYS A 301 -5.90 -9.18 21.05
C LYS A 301 -6.06 -8.09 19.99
N GLY A 302 -6.56 -8.42 18.81
CA GLY A 302 -6.69 -7.44 17.74
C GLY A 302 -7.02 -8.05 16.38
N VAL A 303 -6.93 -7.22 15.36
CA VAL A 303 -7.19 -7.56 13.96
C VAL A 303 -5.91 -7.43 13.15
N VAL A 304 -5.68 -8.40 12.27
CA VAL A 304 -4.56 -8.38 11.32
C VAL A 304 -5.11 -8.48 9.90
N ALA A 305 -4.95 -7.43 9.12
CA ALA A 305 -5.08 -7.47 7.67
C ALA A 305 -3.67 -7.69 7.08
N TYR A 306 -3.37 -8.90 6.64
CA TYR A 306 -2.01 -9.27 6.22
C TYR A 306 -1.56 -8.55 4.95
N SER A 307 -2.46 -8.22 4.05
CA SER A 307 -2.25 -7.30 2.94
C SER A 307 -3.60 -6.79 2.42
N LEU A 308 -3.69 -5.51 2.15
CA LEU A 308 -4.87 -4.90 1.54
C LEU A 308 -4.74 -4.79 0.01
N GLY A 309 -3.60 -5.19 -0.58
CA GLY A 309 -3.32 -5.05 -2.01
C GLY A 309 -2.95 -3.62 -2.40
N ASN A 310 -3.42 -3.19 -3.55
CA ASN A 310 -3.21 -1.83 -4.10
C ASN A 310 -4.52 -1.06 -4.11
#